data_f2a3bc45ceda7e3226df1f47a2a9bfb5
#
_entry.id   f2a3bc45ceda7e3226df1f47a2a9bfb5
#
_cell.length_a   1.000
_cell.length_b   1.000
_cell.length_c   1.000
_cell.angle_alpha   90.00
_cell.angle_beta   90.00
_cell.angle_gamma   90.00
#
_symmetry.space_group_name_H-M   'P 1'
#
loop_
_entity.id
_entity.type
_entity.pdbx_description
1 polymer ?
#
loop_
_entity_poly.entity_id
_entity_poly.type
_entity_poly.pdbx_seq_one_letter_code
_entity_poly.pdbx_strand_id
1 'polypeptide(L)'
;MSRLHKYIIKIMTLSLVSVLSCSCLMEDTSGVVSPDIFFKTLEQCQASVNSNYIPLKSIYSFRYMIAVEGVTDLAAAKGSAQVDARLLISPASSGIGNSIWNNCYIGVRNTTCSIYGIENSSLDAEETFRPLCEAKILRAYYYYILTSFFGDVPFYKNYVKTVADLEKVATLPRMSAVETRKALCDELLEIAPKMEQIPTCKEKGHRCGAAMAWMLIAKMSMWNEDWETALDALKKLEAIYGDLAQYPIEDIMFRNKNTRESIFEIQHQYEKGGINYSSNCASACMPYPRAVDTYTFDGVDIPELGSECTAWSPLRPNGYMKSNVMPSSVSDARRDINMVSSWGEHKFSTTWMGPKFWCPNMYTSHDSNNYKVFRYADAVLMMSECYCEMGKFPESIMYLDQVRTRAGLSSYGSFKNIAKLRDEIRKERARELFGEFQRKYDLVRWGIWYSFTAQYNTYTDILENIRPCHEYYPIPDQQVVASGYNLDNNEYKKYGL
;
A
#
# COMPACT_ATOMS: atom_id res chain seq x y z
N MET A 1 26.40 -63.27 -36.66
CA MET A 1 25.50 -62.21 -37.16
C MET A 1 26.23 -61.40 -38.23
N SER A 2 25.69 -61.36 -39.45
CA SER A 2 26.32 -60.71 -40.59
C SER A 2 26.33 -59.18 -40.41
N ARG A 3 27.30 -58.52 -41.05
CA ARG A 3 27.41 -57.02 -41.04
C ARG A 3 26.08 -56.37 -41.48
N LEU A 4 25.30 -57.01 -42.32
CA LEU A 4 24.01 -56.55 -42.81
C LEU A 4 22.96 -56.48 -41.68
N HIS A 5 22.95 -57.47 -40.77
CA HIS A 5 22.06 -57.48 -39.60
C HIS A 5 22.33 -56.30 -38.63
N LYS A 6 23.59 -55.90 -38.44
CA LYS A 6 23.98 -54.78 -37.59
C LYS A 6 23.57 -53.41 -38.25
N TYR A 7 23.56 -53.32 -39.57
CA TYR A 7 23.10 -52.10 -40.26
C TYR A 7 21.55 -51.98 -40.21
N ILE A 8 20.83 -53.08 -40.38
CA ILE A 8 19.36 -53.08 -40.31
C ILE A 8 18.90 -52.69 -38.90
N ILE A 9 19.53 -53.24 -37.87
CA ILE A 9 19.23 -52.88 -36.47
C ILE A 9 19.54 -51.41 -36.18
N LYS A 10 20.66 -50.84 -36.71
CA LYS A 10 20.98 -49.43 -36.55
C LYS A 10 19.99 -48.53 -37.30
N ILE A 11 19.53 -48.88 -38.48
CA ILE A 11 18.55 -48.10 -39.25
C ILE A 11 17.16 -48.21 -38.54
N MET A 12 16.78 -49.35 -38.03
CA MET A 12 15.54 -49.49 -37.26
C MET A 12 15.57 -48.72 -35.92
N THR A 13 16.70 -48.71 -35.22
CA THR A 13 16.84 -47.89 -33.97
C THR A 13 16.86 -46.41 -34.29
N LEU A 14 17.48 -45.98 -35.40
CA LEU A 14 17.49 -44.56 -35.81
C LEU A 14 16.10 -44.07 -36.23
N SER A 15 15.34 -44.90 -36.95
CA SER A 15 13.95 -44.60 -37.36
C SER A 15 12.99 -44.62 -36.13
N LEU A 16 13.21 -45.51 -35.14
CA LEU A 16 12.39 -45.54 -33.91
C LEU A 16 12.65 -44.30 -33.03
N VAL A 17 13.89 -43.81 -32.99
CA VAL A 17 14.24 -42.57 -32.26
C VAL A 17 13.69 -41.33 -32.98
N SER A 18 13.63 -41.28 -34.30
CA SER A 18 13.03 -40.17 -35.03
C SER A 18 11.50 -40.15 -34.98
N VAL A 19 10.83 -41.28 -34.76
CA VAL A 19 9.38 -41.35 -34.56
C VAL A 19 9.00 -40.94 -33.09
N LEU A 20 9.89 -41.20 -32.13
CA LEU A 20 9.69 -40.75 -30.73
C LEU A 20 10.00 -39.26 -30.53
N SER A 21 10.73 -38.62 -31.44
CA SER A 21 10.97 -37.15 -31.38
C SER A 21 9.92 -36.32 -32.13
N CYS A 22 8.95 -36.95 -32.83
CA CYS A 22 7.74 -36.32 -33.35
C CYS A 22 6.53 -36.49 -32.46
N SER A 23 6.72 -36.75 -31.17
CA SER A 23 5.73 -36.44 -30.16
C SER A 23 5.63 -34.90 -30.16
N CYS A 24 4.68 -34.36 -30.92
CA CYS A 24 4.17 -33.04 -30.67
C CYS A 24 3.91 -33.00 -29.16
N LEU A 25 4.65 -32.19 -28.45
CA LEU A 25 4.21 -31.65 -27.18
C LEU A 25 2.89 -30.91 -27.50
N MET A 26 1.80 -31.66 -27.59
CA MET A 26 0.49 -31.08 -27.38
C MET A 26 0.54 -30.67 -25.92
N GLU A 27 0.82 -29.43 -25.71
CA GLU A 27 0.65 -28.78 -24.42
C GLU A 27 -0.77 -29.13 -23.98
N ASP A 28 -0.91 -29.95 -22.92
CA ASP A 28 -2.22 -30.24 -22.34
C ASP A 28 -2.72 -28.93 -21.73
N THR A 29 -3.41 -28.14 -22.53
CA THR A 29 -4.05 -26.89 -22.11
C THR A 29 -5.33 -27.13 -21.30
N SER A 30 -5.68 -28.39 -21.00
CA SER A 30 -6.90 -28.73 -20.24
C SER A 30 -6.93 -28.17 -18.81
N GLY A 31 -5.77 -27.72 -18.30
CA GLY A 31 -5.65 -26.98 -17.04
C GLY A 31 -5.41 -25.49 -17.15
N VAL A 32 -5.19 -24.96 -18.38
CA VAL A 32 -4.96 -23.53 -18.63
C VAL A 32 -6.27 -22.88 -19.05
N VAL A 33 -6.86 -22.09 -18.16
CA VAL A 33 -8.08 -21.36 -18.47
C VAL A 33 -7.73 -20.11 -19.27
N SER A 34 -7.91 -20.20 -20.61
CA SER A 34 -7.78 -19.02 -21.48
C SER A 34 -8.91 -18.02 -21.22
N PRO A 35 -8.64 -16.70 -21.24
CA PRO A 35 -9.69 -15.69 -21.14
C PRO A 35 -10.83 -15.88 -22.15
N ASP A 36 -10.55 -16.37 -23.36
CA ASP A 36 -11.55 -16.60 -24.40
C ASP A 36 -12.61 -17.64 -24.04
N ILE A 37 -12.34 -18.54 -23.10
CA ILE A 37 -13.25 -19.59 -22.65
C ILE A 37 -13.74 -19.43 -21.21
N PHE A 38 -13.12 -18.54 -20.42
CA PHE A 38 -13.42 -18.39 -18.98
C PHE A 38 -14.58 -17.42 -18.69
N PHE A 39 -14.62 -16.24 -19.33
CA PHE A 39 -15.59 -15.19 -19.00
C PHE A 39 -16.97 -15.44 -19.65
N LYS A 40 -17.66 -16.48 -19.22
CA LYS A 40 -18.98 -16.90 -19.75
C LYS A 40 -20.14 -16.59 -18.82
N THR A 41 -19.86 -16.36 -17.53
CA THR A 41 -20.87 -15.99 -16.53
C THR A 41 -20.39 -14.85 -15.65
N LEU A 42 -21.32 -14.14 -15.00
CA LEU A 42 -21.01 -13.05 -14.07
C LEU A 42 -20.15 -13.55 -12.89
N GLU A 43 -20.41 -14.78 -12.40
CA GLU A 43 -19.64 -15.39 -11.32
C GLU A 43 -18.17 -15.59 -11.74
N GLN A 44 -17.91 -15.98 -12.98
CA GLN A 44 -16.55 -16.11 -13.49
C GLN A 44 -15.85 -14.74 -13.60
N CYS A 45 -16.54 -13.72 -14.08
CA CYS A 45 -16.04 -12.35 -14.05
C CYS A 45 -15.67 -11.92 -12.62
N GLN A 46 -16.58 -12.18 -11.66
CA GLN A 46 -16.35 -11.85 -10.26
C GLN A 46 -15.19 -12.65 -9.64
N ALA A 47 -15.06 -13.94 -9.98
CA ALA A 47 -13.95 -14.81 -9.54
C ALA A 47 -12.59 -14.30 -10.06
N SER A 48 -12.54 -13.85 -11.31
CA SER A 48 -11.34 -13.22 -11.87
C SER A 48 -10.98 -11.95 -11.09
N VAL A 49 -11.94 -11.07 -10.82
CA VAL A 49 -11.71 -9.84 -10.05
C VAL A 49 -11.31 -10.15 -8.60
N ASN A 50 -11.82 -11.21 -7.97
CA ASN A 50 -11.40 -11.65 -6.64
C ASN A 50 -9.89 -11.96 -6.61
N SER A 51 -9.35 -12.58 -7.65
CA SER A 51 -7.92 -12.90 -7.75
C SER A 51 -7.03 -11.66 -7.80
N ASN A 52 -7.56 -10.53 -8.22
CA ASN A 52 -6.84 -9.26 -8.32
C ASN A 52 -6.47 -8.64 -6.95
N TYR A 53 -7.13 -9.08 -5.86
CA TYR A 53 -6.77 -8.64 -4.51
C TYR A 53 -5.60 -9.44 -3.90
N ILE A 54 -5.31 -10.63 -4.41
CA ILE A 54 -4.32 -11.55 -3.79
C ILE A 54 -2.91 -10.92 -3.67
N PRO A 55 -2.36 -10.23 -4.68
CA PRO A 55 -1.03 -9.63 -4.57
C PRO A 55 -0.94 -8.56 -3.47
N LEU A 56 -2.04 -7.90 -3.11
CA LEU A 56 -2.05 -6.88 -2.06
C LEU A 56 -1.64 -7.45 -0.69
N LYS A 57 -2.01 -8.69 -0.38
CA LYS A 57 -1.56 -9.36 0.86
C LYS A 57 -0.03 -9.47 0.93
N SER A 58 0.62 -9.75 -0.19
CA SER A 58 2.08 -9.88 -0.25
C SER A 58 2.79 -8.54 -0.17
N ILE A 59 2.15 -7.46 -0.65
CA ILE A 59 2.65 -6.09 -0.55
C ILE A 59 2.49 -5.59 0.89
N TYR A 60 1.26 -5.65 1.42
CA TYR A 60 0.94 -5.14 2.75
C TYR A 60 1.39 -6.11 3.83
N SER A 61 2.49 -5.76 4.47
CA SER A 61 3.14 -6.52 5.55
C SER A 61 3.80 -5.55 6.53
N PHE A 62 4.23 -6.03 7.69
CA PHE A 62 5.01 -5.22 8.62
C PHE A 62 6.30 -4.65 8.00
N ARG A 63 6.90 -5.35 7.01
CA ARG A 63 8.08 -4.86 6.29
C ARG A 63 7.74 -3.65 5.42
N TYR A 64 6.57 -3.64 4.79
CA TYR A 64 6.10 -2.48 4.04
C TYR A 64 5.85 -1.28 4.99
N MET A 65 5.26 -1.55 6.17
CA MET A 65 5.11 -0.51 7.20
C MET A 65 6.47 0.07 7.62
N ILE A 66 7.49 -0.77 7.82
CA ILE A 66 8.85 -0.31 8.09
C ILE A 66 9.39 0.58 6.96
N ALA A 67 9.20 0.18 5.71
CA ALA A 67 9.70 0.89 4.54
C ALA A 67 9.07 2.27 4.31
N VAL A 68 7.82 2.48 4.76
CA VAL A 68 7.09 3.74 4.53
C VAL A 68 6.83 4.56 5.78
N GLU A 69 6.95 3.98 6.98
CA GLU A 69 6.79 4.68 8.26
C GLU A 69 8.08 4.73 9.06
N GLY A 70 8.83 3.62 9.12
CA GLY A 70 10.03 3.48 9.94
C GLY A 70 11.26 4.25 9.44
N VAL A 71 11.20 4.84 8.26
CA VAL A 71 12.28 5.63 7.65
C VAL A 71 11.82 7.07 7.40
N THR A 72 11.16 7.66 8.39
CA THR A 72 10.56 8.99 8.32
C THR A 72 10.93 9.86 9.53
N ASP A 73 10.42 11.06 9.56
CA ASP A 73 10.53 11.99 10.68
C ASP A 73 9.77 11.52 11.94
N LEU A 74 8.78 10.61 11.81
CA LEU A 74 7.88 10.25 12.90
C LEU A 74 8.28 8.98 13.65
N ALA A 75 8.85 7.99 12.95
CA ALA A 75 9.17 6.68 13.52
C ALA A 75 10.49 6.13 13.01
N ALA A 76 11.02 5.14 13.73
CA ALA A 76 12.18 4.35 13.35
C ALA A 76 11.95 2.88 13.70
N ALA A 77 12.51 1.97 12.89
CA ALA A 77 12.48 0.53 13.15
C ALA A 77 13.76 0.10 13.87
N LYS A 78 13.84 0.38 15.17
CA LYS A 78 15.04 0.16 16.00
C LYS A 78 15.33 -1.33 16.19
N GLY A 79 16.62 -1.69 16.08
CA GLY A 79 17.09 -3.05 16.28
C GLY A 79 16.76 -4.02 15.15
N SER A 80 16.17 -3.55 14.05
CA SER A 80 15.91 -4.37 12.87
C SER A 80 17.17 -4.53 12.03
N ALA A 81 17.48 -5.77 11.66
CA ALA A 81 18.57 -6.08 10.73
C ALA A 81 18.19 -5.92 9.25
N GLN A 82 16.94 -5.54 8.98
CA GLN A 82 16.45 -5.40 7.60
C GLN A 82 17.09 -4.19 6.91
N VAL A 83 17.45 -4.36 5.66
CA VAL A 83 18.06 -3.30 4.83
C VAL A 83 17.16 -2.07 4.70
N ASP A 84 15.84 -2.29 4.62
CA ASP A 84 14.83 -1.23 4.56
C ASP A 84 14.87 -0.34 5.81
N ALA A 85 14.92 -0.96 7.00
CA ALA A 85 14.91 -0.27 8.29
C ALA A 85 16.16 0.59 8.54
N ARG A 86 17.27 0.25 7.87
CA ARG A 86 18.58 0.87 8.03
C ARG A 86 18.99 1.72 6.84
N LEU A 87 18.14 1.83 5.82
CA LEU A 87 18.44 2.48 4.53
C LEU A 87 19.71 1.96 3.86
N LEU A 88 19.98 0.65 3.98
CA LEU A 88 21.04 -0.05 3.26
C LEU A 88 20.56 -0.57 1.89
N ILE A 89 19.66 0.18 1.27
CA ILE A 89 19.00 -0.17 0.02
C ILE A 89 19.90 0.18 -1.15
N SER A 90 20.07 -0.74 -2.08
CA SER A 90 20.78 -0.55 -3.35
C SER A 90 20.14 -1.38 -4.46
N PRO A 91 20.47 -1.18 -5.75
CA PRO A 91 19.98 -2.03 -6.83
C PRO A 91 20.21 -3.53 -6.61
N ALA A 92 21.38 -3.91 -6.10
CA ALA A 92 21.73 -5.28 -5.77
C ALA A 92 21.03 -5.81 -4.49
N SER A 93 20.59 -4.92 -3.61
CA SER A 93 19.93 -5.25 -2.34
C SER A 93 18.70 -4.35 -2.13
N SER A 94 17.67 -4.54 -2.96
CA SER A 94 16.49 -3.68 -3.00
C SER A 94 15.50 -3.89 -1.84
N GLY A 95 15.86 -4.67 -0.83
CA GLY A 95 15.00 -4.91 0.33
C GLY A 95 13.62 -5.45 -0.04
N ILE A 96 12.56 -4.79 0.45
CA ILE A 96 11.19 -5.12 0.08
C ILE A 96 10.83 -4.69 -1.36
N GLY A 97 11.63 -3.82 -1.99
CA GLY A 97 11.39 -3.28 -3.32
C GLY A 97 11.13 -4.36 -4.36
N ASN A 98 11.92 -5.44 -4.36
CA ASN A 98 11.72 -6.58 -5.28
C ASN A 98 10.34 -7.23 -5.09
N SER A 99 9.90 -7.42 -3.86
CA SER A 99 8.57 -8.00 -3.58
C SER A 99 7.44 -7.06 -4.03
N ILE A 100 7.56 -5.76 -3.78
CA ILE A 100 6.57 -4.76 -4.18
C ILE A 100 6.48 -4.68 -5.70
N TRP A 101 7.63 -4.57 -6.39
CA TRP A 101 7.67 -4.55 -7.85
C TRP A 101 6.94 -5.76 -8.45
N ASN A 102 7.37 -6.95 -8.05
CA ASN A 102 6.82 -8.20 -8.60
C ASN A 102 5.31 -8.33 -8.32
N ASN A 103 4.87 -8.10 -7.07
CA ASN A 103 3.46 -8.23 -6.73
C ASN A 103 2.59 -7.15 -7.39
N CYS A 104 3.07 -5.93 -7.54
CA CYS A 104 2.35 -4.89 -8.29
C CYS A 104 2.19 -5.28 -9.76
N TYR A 105 3.25 -5.75 -10.43
CA TYR A 105 3.13 -6.18 -11.84
C TYR A 105 2.33 -7.48 -12.03
N ILE A 106 2.32 -8.39 -11.05
CA ILE A 106 1.35 -9.50 -11.01
C ILE A 106 -0.08 -8.94 -10.92
N GLY A 107 -0.30 -7.95 -10.07
CA GLY A 107 -1.60 -7.25 -9.95
C GLY A 107 -2.02 -6.55 -11.25
N VAL A 108 -1.11 -5.82 -11.89
CA VAL A 108 -1.34 -5.17 -13.19
C VAL A 108 -1.70 -6.19 -14.27
N ARG A 109 -0.95 -7.28 -14.36
CA ARG A 109 -1.24 -8.38 -15.31
C ARG A 109 -2.62 -9.00 -15.07
N ASN A 110 -2.92 -9.34 -13.82
CA ASN A 110 -4.18 -10.00 -13.46
C ASN A 110 -5.38 -9.07 -13.72
N THR A 111 -5.30 -7.80 -13.30
CA THR A 111 -6.34 -6.81 -13.55
C THR A 111 -6.54 -6.54 -15.04
N THR A 112 -5.46 -6.46 -15.81
CA THR A 112 -5.52 -6.28 -17.27
C THR A 112 -6.17 -7.48 -17.96
N CYS A 113 -5.88 -8.71 -17.49
CA CYS A 113 -6.53 -9.94 -17.96
C CYS A 113 -8.04 -9.92 -17.62
N SER A 114 -8.42 -9.53 -16.41
CA SER A 114 -9.82 -9.41 -16.00
C SER A 114 -10.58 -8.39 -16.85
N ILE A 115 -10.00 -7.20 -17.06
CA ILE A 115 -10.58 -6.15 -17.87
C ILE A 115 -10.81 -6.65 -19.32
N TYR A 116 -9.74 -7.21 -19.93
CA TYR A 116 -9.84 -7.75 -21.29
C TYR A 116 -10.90 -8.85 -21.39
N GLY A 117 -10.93 -9.80 -20.48
CA GLY A 117 -11.87 -10.91 -20.48
C GLY A 117 -13.33 -10.44 -20.30
N ILE A 118 -13.57 -9.47 -19.42
CA ILE A 118 -14.90 -8.89 -19.19
C ILE A 118 -15.37 -8.09 -20.42
N GLU A 119 -14.52 -7.20 -20.96
CA GLU A 119 -14.85 -6.35 -22.12
C GLU A 119 -15.08 -7.15 -23.40
N ASN A 120 -14.50 -8.35 -23.54
CA ASN A 120 -14.67 -9.23 -24.68
C ASN A 120 -15.63 -10.41 -24.42
N SER A 121 -16.31 -10.42 -23.27
CA SER A 121 -17.34 -11.42 -22.97
C SER A 121 -18.61 -11.17 -23.81
N SER A 122 -19.45 -12.19 -23.92
CA SER A 122 -20.80 -12.06 -24.52
C SER A 122 -21.88 -11.67 -23.53
N LEU A 123 -21.48 -11.29 -22.30
CA LEU A 123 -22.39 -10.91 -21.23
C LEU A 123 -22.90 -9.47 -21.42
N ASP A 124 -24.02 -9.15 -20.79
CA ASP A 124 -24.55 -7.81 -20.83
C ASP A 124 -23.58 -6.81 -20.14
N ALA A 125 -23.38 -5.67 -20.78
CA ALA A 125 -22.44 -4.65 -20.32
C ALA A 125 -22.89 -3.99 -19.00
N GLU A 126 -24.21 -3.92 -18.72
CA GLU A 126 -24.72 -3.37 -17.48
C GLU A 126 -24.45 -4.33 -16.30
N GLU A 127 -24.67 -5.64 -16.52
CA GLU A 127 -24.36 -6.67 -15.51
C GLU A 127 -22.88 -6.75 -15.19
N THR A 128 -22.00 -6.60 -16.18
CA THR A 128 -20.54 -6.69 -16.04
C THR A 128 -19.88 -5.38 -15.66
N PHE A 129 -20.61 -4.26 -15.63
CA PHE A 129 -20.07 -2.93 -15.34
C PHE A 129 -19.37 -2.86 -13.98
N ARG A 130 -19.99 -3.42 -12.93
CA ARG A 130 -19.42 -3.38 -11.57
C ARG A 130 -18.08 -4.13 -11.45
N PRO A 131 -17.94 -5.40 -11.85
CA PRO A 131 -16.65 -6.09 -11.82
C PRO A 131 -15.61 -5.46 -12.76
N LEU A 132 -16.00 -4.89 -13.89
CA LEU A 132 -15.09 -4.16 -14.78
C LEU A 132 -14.51 -2.91 -14.09
N CYS A 133 -15.35 -2.09 -13.48
CA CYS A 133 -14.91 -0.91 -12.74
C CYS A 133 -13.94 -1.29 -11.60
N GLU A 134 -14.26 -2.33 -10.86
CA GLU A 134 -13.44 -2.82 -9.76
C GLU A 134 -12.04 -3.27 -10.24
N ALA A 135 -11.97 -3.98 -11.37
CA ALA A 135 -10.68 -4.35 -11.96
C ALA A 135 -9.87 -3.12 -12.39
N LYS A 136 -10.51 -2.09 -12.97
CA LYS A 136 -9.86 -0.82 -13.35
C LYS A 136 -9.35 -0.05 -12.13
N ILE A 137 -10.13 0.02 -11.05
CA ILE A 137 -9.71 0.65 -9.78
C ILE A 137 -8.48 -0.06 -9.19
N LEU A 138 -8.49 -1.39 -9.15
CA LEU A 138 -7.36 -2.17 -8.63
C LEU A 138 -6.11 -2.02 -9.50
N ARG A 139 -6.23 -1.95 -10.84
CA ARG A 139 -5.10 -1.65 -11.72
C ARG A 139 -4.50 -0.28 -11.44
N ALA A 140 -5.35 0.74 -11.30
CA ALA A 140 -4.91 2.07 -10.94
C ALA A 140 -4.21 2.08 -9.57
N TYR A 141 -4.70 1.31 -8.61
CA TYR A 141 -4.09 1.20 -7.30
C TYR A 141 -2.70 0.54 -7.34
N TYR A 142 -2.49 -0.52 -8.12
CA TYR A 142 -1.16 -1.10 -8.30
C TYR A 142 -0.17 -0.11 -8.90
N TYR A 143 -0.58 0.66 -9.91
CA TYR A 143 0.26 1.70 -10.47
C TYR A 143 0.47 2.89 -9.52
N TYR A 144 -0.52 3.23 -8.68
CA TYR A 144 -0.34 4.21 -7.61
C TYR A 144 0.79 3.78 -6.66
N ILE A 145 0.82 2.51 -6.23
CA ILE A 145 1.91 1.98 -5.40
C ILE A 145 3.24 2.04 -6.17
N LEU A 146 3.28 1.56 -7.41
CA LEU A 146 4.49 1.56 -8.24
C LEU A 146 5.07 2.97 -8.39
N THR A 147 4.24 3.93 -8.80
CA THR A 147 4.71 5.31 -9.02
C THR A 147 5.07 6.05 -7.74
N SER A 148 4.47 5.70 -6.62
CA SER A 148 4.80 6.29 -5.31
C SER A 148 6.07 5.68 -4.70
N PHE A 149 6.40 4.43 -5.06
CA PHE A 149 7.51 3.69 -4.48
C PHE A 149 8.78 3.72 -5.34
N PHE A 150 8.64 3.75 -6.67
CA PHE A 150 9.74 3.70 -7.64
C PHE A 150 9.86 4.94 -8.54
N GLY A 151 8.89 5.86 -8.50
CA GLY A 151 8.83 6.99 -9.44
C GLY A 151 8.36 6.53 -10.82
N ASP A 152 9.13 6.84 -11.86
CA ASP A 152 8.82 6.43 -13.24
C ASP A 152 8.92 4.91 -13.40
N VAL A 153 7.94 4.32 -14.09
CA VAL A 153 7.84 2.85 -14.24
C VAL A 153 7.32 2.47 -15.62
N PRO A 154 7.59 1.25 -16.12
CA PRO A 154 6.94 0.74 -17.32
C PRO A 154 5.42 0.74 -17.18
N PHE A 155 4.72 1.30 -18.18
CA PHE A 155 3.27 1.42 -18.15
C PHE A 155 2.62 0.72 -19.34
N TYR A 156 1.65 -0.18 -19.08
CA TYR A 156 0.84 -0.83 -20.11
C TYR A 156 -0.57 -1.13 -19.58
N LYS A 157 -1.54 -1.10 -20.50
CA LYS A 157 -2.95 -1.43 -20.24
C LYS A 157 -3.51 -2.52 -21.15
N ASN A 158 -2.73 -2.95 -22.13
CA ASN A 158 -3.16 -3.95 -23.10
C ASN A 158 -2.89 -5.37 -22.60
N TYR A 159 -3.84 -6.28 -22.87
CA TYR A 159 -3.68 -7.67 -22.54
C TYR A 159 -2.57 -8.32 -23.37
N VAL A 160 -1.68 -9.06 -22.70
CA VAL A 160 -0.56 -9.78 -23.32
C VAL A 160 -1.04 -11.14 -23.76
N LYS A 161 -1.24 -11.32 -25.07
CA LYS A 161 -1.76 -12.57 -25.67
C LYS A 161 -0.67 -13.49 -26.18
N THR A 162 0.39 -12.92 -26.74
CA THR A 162 1.42 -13.64 -27.48
C THR A 162 2.80 -13.44 -26.86
N VAL A 163 3.75 -14.29 -27.22
CA VAL A 163 5.16 -14.11 -26.84
C VAL A 163 5.70 -12.76 -27.33
N ALA A 164 5.32 -12.34 -28.55
CA ALA A 164 5.72 -11.03 -29.08
C ALA A 164 5.15 -9.86 -28.25
N ASP A 165 3.94 -9.98 -27.70
CA ASP A 165 3.39 -8.96 -26.79
C ASP A 165 4.16 -8.96 -25.47
N LEU A 166 4.53 -10.13 -24.96
CA LEU A 166 5.34 -10.27 -23.75
C LEU A 166 6.71 -9.61 -23.91
N GLU A 167 7.39 -9.85 -25.03
CA GLU A 167 8.68 -9.24 -25.37
C GLU A 167 8.59 -7.71 -25.42
N LYS A 168 7.51 -7.18 -26.03
CA LYS A 168 7.25 -5.74 -26.05
C LYS A 168 7.07 -5.16 -24.62
N VAL A 169 6.28 -5.83 -23.78
CA VAL A 169 6.04 -5.37 -22.41
C VAL A 169 7.32 -5.48 -21.57
N ALA A 170 8.09 -6.57 -21.72
CA ALA A 170 9.33 -6.80 -20.99
C ALA A 170 10.41 -5.73 -21.30
N THR A 171 10.36 -5.14 -22.48
CA THR A 171 11.35 -4.14 -22.95
C THR A 171 10.83 -2.69 -22.91
N LEU A 172 9.66 -2.44 -22.29
CA LEU A 172 9.14 -1.08 -22.16
C LEU A 172 10.09 -0.19 -21.34
N PRO A 173 10.35 1.03 -21.81
CA PRO A 173 11.03 2.03 -20.99
C PRO A 173 10.13 2.50 -19.86
N ARG A 174 10.70 3.24 -18.94
CA ARG A 174 9.94 3.94 -17.88
C ARG A 174 9.10 5.06 -18.51
N MET A 175 7.81 5.08 -18.20
CA MET A 175 6.92 6.21 -18.43
C MET A 175 6.95 7.11 -17.21
N SER A 176 6.87 8.42 -17.39
CA SER A 176 6.89 9.34 -16.25
C SER A 176 5.73 9.05 -15.28
N ALA A 177 5.99 9.17 -13.99
CA ALA A 177 4.99 8.96 -12.96
C ALA A 177 3.81 9.95 -13.12
N VAL A 178 4.07 11.17 -13.60
CA VAL A 178 3.05 12.19 -13.88
C VAL A 178 2.10 11.73 -14.98
N GLU A 179 2.65 11.27 -16.12
CA GLU A 179 1.84 10.79 -17.24
C GLU A 179 1.09 9.49 -16.90
N THR A 180 1.75 8.57 -16.17
CA THR A 180 1.13 7.34 -15.68
C THR A 180 -0.09 7.64 -14.80
N ARG A 181 0.07 8.53 -13.81
CA ARG A 181 -1.03 8.92 -12.91
C ARG A 181 -2.15 9.63 -13.67
N LYS A 182 -1.81 10.52 -14.62
CA LYS A 182 -2.81 11.20 -15.45
C LYS A 182 -3.64 10.21 -16.27
N ALA A 183 -3.01 9.28 -16.96
CA ALA A 183 -3.70 8.27 -17.77
C ALA A 183 -4.65 7.38 -16.94
N LEU A 184 -4.32 7.14 -15.67
CA LEU A 184 -5.17 6.39 -14.74
C LEU A 184 -6.29 7.24 -14.18
N CYS A 185 -6.04 8.52 -13.86
CA CYS A 185 -7.10 9.46 -13.47
C CYS A 185 -8.13 9.61 -14.57
N ASP A 186 -7.70 9.79 -15.81
CA ASP A 186 -8.60 9.90 -16.98
C ASP A 186 -9.52 8.66 -17.08
N GLU A 187 -8.96 7.46 -16.93
CA GLU A 187 -9.76 6.21 -16.94
C GLU A 187 -10.72 6.10 -15.75
N LEU A 188 -10.32 6.51 -14.55
CA LEU A 188 -11.19 6.47 -13.37
C LEU A 188 -12.29 7.51 -13.43
N LEU A 189 -12.04 8.70 -14.00
CA LEU A 189 -13.05 9.75 -14.21
C LEU A 189 -14.17 9.32 -15.15
N GLU A 190 -13.91 8.40 -16.08
CA GLU A 190 -14.95 7.84 -16.97
C GLU A 190 -15.93 6.92 -16.23
N ILE A 191 -15.48 6.21 -15.20
CA ILE A 191 -16.27 5.17 -14.51
C ILE A 191 -16.83 5.62 -13.16
N ALA A 192 -16.06 6.37 -12.35
CA ALA A 192 -16.45 6.73 -10.99
C ALA A 192 -17.81 7.42 -10.87
N PRO A 193 -18.20 8.36 -11.76
CA PRO A 193 -19.51 9.01 -11.70
C PRO A 193 -20.69 8.07 -11.97
N LYS A 194 -20.43 6.95 -12.67
CA LYS A 194 -21.47 5.98 -13.06
C LYS A 194 -21.66 4.87 -12.04
N MET A 195 -20.75 4.75 -11.07
CA MET A 195 -20.83 3.77 -9.99
C MET A 195 -21.81 4.24 -8.90
N GLU A 196 -22.27 3.31 -8.08
CA GLU A 196 -23.07 3.62 -6.91
C GLU A 196 -22.26 4.47 -5.91
N GLN A 197 -22.78 5.65 -5.55
CA GLN A 197 -22.09 6.62 -4.69
C GLN A 197 -22.36 6.33 -3.21
N ILE A 198 -21.78 5.24 -2.71
CA ILE A 198 -21.94 4.77 -1.32
C ILE A 198 -20.58 4.61 -0.62
N PRO A 199 -20.54 4.71 0.74
CA PRO A 199 -19.33 4.43 1.48
C PRO A 199 -18.97 2.94 1.41
N THR A 200 -17.66 2.62 1.46
CA THR A 200 -17.17 1.24 1.32
C THR A 200 -17.75 0.26 2.33
N CYS A 201 -18.11 0.72 3.53
CA CYS A 201 -18.76 -0.13 4.52
C CYS A 201 -20.15 -0.65 4.09
N LYS A 202 -20.78 -0.03 3.07
CA LYS A 202 -22.03 -0.50 2.46
C LYS A 202 -21.82 -1.35 1.20
N GLU A 203 -20.62 -1.35 0.65
CA GLU A 203 -20.27 -2.25 -0.46
C GLU A 203 -20.26 -3.70 -0.01
N LYS A 204 -20.86 -4.58 -0.79
CA LYS A 204 -20.87 -6.02 -0.49
C LYS A 204 -19.47 -6.58 -0.39
N GLY A 205 -19.11 -7.10 0.78
CA GLY A 205 -17.75 -7.62 1.05
C GLY A 205 -16.68 -6.53 1.18
N HIS A 206 -17.07 -5.27 1.41
CA HIS A 206 -16.18 -4.12 1.57
C HIS A 206 -15.19 -3.96 0.40
N ARG A 207 -15.68 -4.21 -0.81
CA ARG A 207 -14.88 -4.19 -2.05
C ARG A 207 -14.68 -2.76 -2.55
N CYS A 208 -13.72 -2.59 -3.46
CA CYS A 208 -13.48 -1.27 -4.09
C CYS A 208 -14.72 -0.79 -4.86
N GLY A 209 -15.19 0.40 -4.53
CA GLY A 209 -16.32 1.09 -5.17
C GLY A 209 -15.97 2.50 -5.60
N ALA A 210 -17.00 3.33 -5.81
CA ALA A 210 -16.83 4.74 -6.19
C ALA A 210 -15.94 5.51 -5.21
N ALA A 211 -16.08 5.26 -3.91
CA ALA A 211 -15.27 5.91 -2.89
C ALA A 211 -13.75 5.67 -3.10
N MET A 212 -13.34 4.44 -3.44
CA MET A 212 -11.94 4.13 -3.73
C MET A 212 -11.48 4.78 -5.03
N ALA A 213 -12.32 4.83 -6.07
CA ALA A 213 -12.00 5.50 -7.33
C ALA A 213 -11.75 7.00 -7.10
N TRP A 214 -12.66 7.69 -6.40
CA TRP A 214 -12.49 9.11 -6.07
C TRP A 214 -11.26 9.38 -5.22
N MET A 215 -10.98 8.51 -4.25
CA MET A 215 -9.77 8.62 -3.43
C MET A 215 -8.49 8.50 -4.25
N LEU A 216 -8.43 7.56 -5.20
CA LEU A 216 -7.26 7.39 -6.09
C LEU A 216 -7.09 8.56 -7.05
N ILE A 217 -8.18 9.08 -7.64
CA ILE A 217 -8.13 10.29 -8.46
C ILE A 217 -7.52 11.43 -7.64
N ALA A 218 -8.04 11.68 -6.44
CA ALA A 218 -7.54 12.74 -5.58
C ALA A 218 -6.05 12.55 -5.22
N LYS A 219 -5.66 11.35 -4.81
CA LYS A 219 -4.26 11.03 -4.47
C LYS A 219 -3.31 11.27 -5.64
N MET A 220 -3.63 10.72 -6.82
CA MET A 220 -2.79 10.84 -8.01
C MET A 220 -2.72 12.27 -8.53
N SER A 221 -3.83 13.00 -8.50
CA SER A 221 -3.87 14.42 -8.89
C SER A 221 -3.03 15.30 -7.95
N MET A 222 -3.07 15.06 -6.63
CA MET A 222 -2.21 15.77 -5.67
C MET A 222 -0.71 15.48 -5.88
N TRP A 223 -0.34 14.26 -6.26
CA TRP A 223 1.03 13.95 -6.65
C TRP A 223 1.49 14.71 -7.90
N ASN A 224 0.57 15.07 -8.78
CA ASN A 224 0.80 15.83 -10.00
C ASN A 224 0.57 17.35 -9.81
N GLU A 225 0.29 17.79 -8.57
CA GLU A 225 -0.04 19.17 -8.22
C GLU A 225 -1.30 19.71 -8.96
N ASP A 226 -2.16 18.82 -9.45
CA ASP A 226 -3.46 19.14 -10.03
C ASP A 226 -4.50 19.27 -8.90
N TRP A 227 -4.46 20.44 -8.22
CA TRP A 227 -5.26 20.70 -7.03
C TRP A 227 -6.75 20.82 -7.33
N GLU A 228 -7.11 21.25 -8.53
CA GLU A 228 -8.52 21.38 -8.95
C GLU A 228 -9.17 20.01 -9.13
N THR A 229 -8.57 19.13 -9.94
CA THR A 229 -9.05 17.75 -10.13
C THR A 229 -9.06 16.98 -8.80
N ALA A 230 -8.04 17.17 -7.96
CA ALA A 230 -8.00 16.55 -6.64
C ALA A 230 -9.18 17.01 -5.76
N LEU A 231 -9.43 18.31 -5.70
CA LEU A 231 -10.52 18.88 -4.89
C LEU A 231 -11.90 18.43 -5.38
N ASP A 232 -12.12 18.37 -6.69
CA ASP A 232 -13.36 17.87 -7.26
C ASP A 232 -13.67 16.43 -6.87
N ALA A 233 -12.66 15.56 -6.93
CA ALA A 233 -12.78 14.17 -6.48
C ALA A 233 -13.03 14.08 -4.95
N LEU A 234 -12.34 14.90 -4.15
CA LEU A 234 -12.55 14.97 -2.70
C LEU A 234 -13.95 15.45 -2.32
N LYS A 235 -14.53 16.38 -3.09
CA LYS A 235 -15.92 16.81 -2.92
C LYS A 235 -16.94 15.71 -3.20
N LYS A 236 -16.62 14.75 -4.10
CA LYS A 236 -17.44 13.55 -4.27
C LYS A 236 -17.37 12.64 -3.05
N LEU A 237 -16.19 12.50 -2.44
CA LEU A 237 -16.05 11.77 -1.18
C LEU A 237 -16.80 12.46 -0.03
N GLU A 238 -16.74 13.78 0.06
CA GLU A 238 -17.54 14.54 1.04
C GLU A 238 -19.05 14.29 0.88
N ALA A 239 -19.54 14.25 -0.35
CA ALA A 239 -20.95 13.93 -0.61
C ALA A 239 -21.33 12.49 -0.20
N ILE A 240 -20.40 11.53 -0.27
CA ILE A 240 -20.59 10.13 0.15
C ILE A 240 -20.53 9.98 1.67
N TYR A 241 -19.57 10.62 2.33
CA TYR A 241 -19.25 10.40 3.74
C TYR A 241 -19.83 11.46 4.68
N GLY A 242 -20.10 12.68 4.20
CA GLY A 242 -20.65 13.79 4.99
C GLY A 242 -19.64 14.40 5.99
N ASP A 243 -20.14 14.82 7.15
CA ASP A 243 -19.32 15.45 8.18
C ASP A 243 -18.46 14.43 8.95
N LEU A 244 -17.18 14.74 9.11
CA LEU A 244 -16.23 13.89 9.84
C LEU A 244 -16.58 13.74 11.33
N ALA A 245 -17.27 14.73 11.93
CA ALA A 245 -17.66 14.71 13.33
C ALA A 245 -18.60 13.54 13.73
N GLN A 246 -19.26 12.92 12.75
CA GLN A 246 -20.11 11.75 13.00
C GLN A 246 -19.35 10.43 13.25
N TYR A 247 -18.03 10.42 13.00
CA TYR A 247 -17.22 9.23 13.13
C TYR A 247 -16.43 9.26 14.45
N PRO A 248 -16.55 8.22 15.28
CA PRO A 248 -15.82 8.17 16.55
C PRO A 248 -14.32 8.06 16.32
N ILE A 249 -13.53 8.59 17.25
CA ILE A 249 -12.06 8.57 17.14
C ILE A 249 -11.51 7.14 17.18
N GLU A 250 -12.22 6.22 17.82
CA GLU A 250 -11.84 4.81 17.92
C GLU A 250 -11.86 4.07 16.58
N ASP A 251 -12.51 4.63 15.55
CA ASP A 251 -12.50 4.08 14.18
C ASP A 251 -11.11 4.05 13.56
N ILE A 252 -10.14 4.82 14.11
CA ILE A 252 -8.75 4.78 13.65
C ILE A 252 -8.01 3.50 14.07
N MET A 253 -8.50 2.76 15.08
CA MET A 253 -7.85 1.53 15.55
C MET A 253 -7.93 0.41 14.50
N PHE A 254 -6.82 -0.29 14.25
CA PHE A 254 -6.74 -1.32 13.21
C PHE A 254 -7.63 -2.53 13.50
N ARG A 255 -7.88 -2.83 14.77
CA ARG A 255 -8.81 -3.88 15.20
C ARG A 255 -10.28 -3.57 14.90
N ASN A 256 -10.64 -2.30 14.75
CA ASN A 256 -11.99 -1.86 14.36
C ASN A 256 -12.08 -1.87 12.83
N LYS A 257 -12.40 -3.03 12.27
CA LYS A 257 -12.37 -3.27 10.83
C LYS A 257 -13.57 -2.70 10.12
N ASN A 258 -13.37 -2.26 8.87
CA ASN A 258 -14.43 -1.87 7.94
C ASN A 258 -15.43 -0.88 8.57
N THR A 259 -14.89 0.09 9.31
CA THR A 259 -15.70 1.11 9.97
C THR A 259 -16.39 2.01 8.93
N ARG A 260 -17.33 2.83 9.38
CA ARG A 260 -18.03 3.75 8.49
C ARG A 260 -17.12 4.81 7.85
N GLU A 261 -15.97 5.07 8.46
CA GLU A 261 -14.94 5.98 7.95
C GLU A 261 -14.03 5.33 6.89
N SER A 262 -14.02 4.00 6.79
CA SER A 262 -13.13 3.26 5.90
C SER A 262 -13.42 3.51 4.43
N ILE A 263 -12.37 3.78 3.64
CA ILE A 263 -12.42 3.84 2.17
C ILE A 263 -11.78 2.59 1.58
N PHE A 264 -10.66 2.13 2.13
CA PHE A 264 -10.01 0.90 1.70
C PHE A 264 -9.20 0.27 2.83
N GLU A 265 -9.41 -1.03 3.04
CA GLU A 265 -8.65 -1.84 4.00
C GLU A 265 -8.18 -3.13 3.36
N ILE A 266 -6.97 -3.58 3.71
CA ILE A 266 -6.52 -4.94 3.38
C ILE A 266 -7.06 -5.87 4.46
N GLN A 267 -7.92 -6.79 4.04
CA GLN A 267 -8.64 -7.69 4.94
C GLN A 267 -7.72 -8.78 5.48
N HIS A 268 -7.78 -9.01 6.79
CA HIS A 268 -7.05 -10.09 7.46
C HIS A 268 -7.97 -10.83 8.44
N GLN A 269 -7.70 -12.12 8.63
CA GLN A 269 -8.35 -12.93 9.64
C GLN A 269 -7.39 -14.04 10.09
N TYR A 270 -7.30 -14.21 11.38
CA TYR A 270 -6.49 -15.28 11.97
C TYR A 270 -7.26 -15.99 13.08
N GLU A 271 -7.25 -17.31 13.05
CA GLU A 271 -7.78 -18.18 14.09
C GLU A 271 -6.79 -19.31 14.35
N LYS A 272 -6.40 -19.52 15.61
CA LYS A 272 -5.48 -20.58 16.02
C LYS A 272 -6.05 -21.96 15.63
N GLY A 273 -5.32 -22.70 14.78
CA GLY A 273 -5.76 -24.00 14.29
C GLY A 273 -6.82 -23.99 13.18
N GLY A 274 -7.20 -22.82 12.69
CA GLY A 274 -8.18 -22.60 11.65
C GLY A 274 -7.68 -21.68 10.54
N ILE A 275 -8.37 -20.54 10.35
CA ILE A 275 -8.07 -19.58 9.28
C ILE A 275 -6.71 -18.91 9.54
N ASN A 276 -5.82 -18.93 8.55
CA ASN A 276 -4.54 -18.25 8.61
C ASN A 276 -4.36 -17.26 7.46
N TYR A 277 -4.98 -16.11 7.61
CA TYR A 277 -4.81 -14.93 6.76
C TYR A 277 -4.41 -13.74 7.63
N SER A 278 -3.32 -13.95 8.37
CA SER A 278 -2.86 -13.01 9.41
C SER A 278 -2.16 -11.78 8.86
N SER A 279 -2.21 -10.69 9.65
CA SER A 279 -1.52 -9.44 9.40
C SER A 279 -0.06 -9.51 9.88
N ASN A 280 0.29 -9.47 11.10
CA ASN A 280 1.57 -9.19 11.76
C ASN A 280 1.80 -7.71 12.07
N CYS A 281 0.80 -6.85 11.89
CA CYS A 281 0.90 -5.42 12.18
C CYS A 281 1.14 -5.17 13.68
N ALA A 282 0.36 -5.83 14.52
CA ALA A 282 0.48 -5.69 15.97
C ALA A 282 1.86 -6.13 16.47
N SER A 283 2.38 -7.24 15.92
CA SER A 283 3.72 -7.73 16.25
C SER A 283 4.85 -6.72 15.96
N ALA A 284 4.69 -5.86 14.95
CA ALA A 284 5.67 -4.83 14.65
C ALA A 284 5.59 -3.60 15.57
N CYS A 285 4.45 -3.37 16.21
CA CYS A 285 4.11 -2.11 16.85
C CYS A 285 3.95 -2.21 18.37
N MET A 286 3.42 -3.31 18.91
CA MET A 286 3.12 -3.45 20.32
C MET A 286 4.38 -3.49 21.21
N PRO A 287 4.27 -3.26 22.53
CA PRO A 287 5.40 -3.42 23.44
C PRO A 287 5.97 -4.84 23.41
N TYR A 288 7.27 -4.96 23.63
CA TYR A 288 7.96 -6.24 23.54
C TYR A 288 7.58 -7.16 24.71
N PRO A 289 7.07 -8.38 24.49
CA PRO A 289 6.80 -9.34 25.55
C PRO A 289 8.14 -9.86 26.12
N ARG A 290 8.24 -9.95 27.45
CA ARG A 290 9.47 -10.43 28.11
C ARG A 290 9.55 -11.95 28.16
N ALA A 291 8.43 -12.61 28.22
CA ALA A 291 8.37 -14.08 28.23
C ALA A 291 7.08 -14.54 27.54
N VAL A 292 7.13 -15.72 26.95
CA VAL A 292 5.95 -16.42 26.46
C VAL A 292 5.16 -16.94 27.67
N ASP A 293 3.86 -17.06 27.55
CA ASP A 293 2.93 -17.47 28.61
C ASP A 293 2.80 -16.47 29.77
N THR A 294 3.13 -15.22 29.53
CA THR A 294 2.87 -14.11 30.48
C THR A 294 2.13 -12.97 29.82
N TYR A 295 1.41 -12.18 30.62
CA TYR A 295 0.77 -10.94 30.16
C TYR A 295 1.70 -9.72 30.24
N THR A 296 3.01 -9.94 30.45
CA THR A 296 3.98 -8.90 30.73
C THR A 296 4.64 -8.38 29.45
N PHE A 297 4.46 -7.09 29.18
CA PHE A 297 4.99 -6.37 28.02
C PHE A 297 5.86 -5.21 28.48
N ASP A 298 7.16 -5.25 28.18
CA ASP A 298 8.15 -4.27 28.66
C ASP A 298 8.08 -4.04 30.20
N GLY A 299 7.76 -5.11 30.95
CA GLY A 299 7.65 -5.07 32.42
C GLY A 299 6.29 -4.59 32.96
N VAL A 300 5.29 -4.39 32.09
CA VAL A 300 3.94 -3.96 32.45
C VAL A 300 2.93 -5.05 32.08
N ASP A 301 2.03 -5.39 33.00
CA ASP A 301 0.97 -6.38 32.74
C ASP A 301 -0.14 -5.76 31.91
N ILE A 302 -0.45 -6.39 30.74
CA ILE A 302 -1.53 -6.01 29.82
C ILE A 302 -2.32 -7.28 29.44
N PRO A 303 -3.23 -7.73 30.31
CA PRO A 303 -3.96 -8.98 30.12
C PRO A 303 -4.73 -9.07 28.81
N GLU A 304 -5.24 -7.94 28.30
CA GLU A 304 -6.01 -7.88 27.05
C GLU A 304 -5.20 -8.23 25.79
N LEU A 305 -3.87 -8.18 25.84
CA LEU A 305 -3.02 -8.59 24.73
C LEU A 305 -2.82 -10.12 24.67
N GLY A 306 -3.19 -10.83 25.72
CA GLY A 306 -3.04 -12.28 25.83
C GLY A 306 -1.65 -12.73 26.25
N SER A 307 -1.49 -14.00 26.58
CA SER A 307 -0.25 -14.60 27.07
C SER A 307 0.54 -15.39 26.02
N GLU A 308 -0.05 -15.68 24.88
CA GLU A 308 0.56 -16.49 23.84
C GLU A 308 1.18 -15.66 22.69
N CYS A 309 1.23 -14.34 22.82
CA CYS A 309 1.76 -13.50 21.77
C CYS A 309 3.30 -13.42 21.80
N THR A 310 3.88 -13.30 20.60
CA THR A 310 5.26 -12.87 20.41
C THR A 310 5.29 -11.62 19.55
N ALA A 311 6.15 -10.66 19.85
CA ALA A 311 6.28 -9.44 19.08
C ALA A 311 7.74 -9.14 18.76
N TRP A 312 7.98 -8.64 17.56
CA TRP A 312 9.31 -8.17 17.16
C TRP A 312 9.53 -6.72 17.57
N SER A 313 8.44 -5.96 17.63
CA SER A 313 8.38 -4.61 18.18
C SER A 313 9.48 -3.64 17.65
N PRO A 314 9.85 -3.66 16.37
CA PRO A 314 10.89 -2.78 15.87
C PRO A 314 10.45 -1.32 15.80
N LEU A 315 9.18 -1.06 15.46
CA LEU A 315 8.67 0.30 15.24
C LEU A 315 8.54 1.08 16.56
N ARG A 316 9.11 2.27 16.57
CA ARG A 316 9.06 3.22 17.70
C ARG A 316 8.76 4.61 17.19
N PRO A 317 7.92 5.38 17.88
CA PRO A 317 7.82 6.81 17.64
C PRO A 317 9.15 7.48 18.00
N ASN A 318 9.61 8.39 17.15
CA ASN A 318 10.84 9.12 17.40
C ASN A 318 10.64 10.40 18.22
N GLY A 319 11.72 11.15 18.46
CA GLY A 319 11.69 12.37 19.29
C GLY A 319 10.77 13.44 18.72
N TYR A 320 10.75 13.65 17.41
CA TYR A 320 9.93 14.66 16.77
C TYR A 320 8.43 14.39 16.94
N MET A 321 8.00 13.13 16.75
CA MET A 321 6.61 12.73 17.01
C MET A 321 6.19 13.02 18.44
N LYS A 322 7.04 12.70 19.42
CA LYS A 322 6.73 12.84 20.83
C LYS A 322 6.71 14.29 21.33
N SER A 323 7.61 15.13 20.82
CA SER A 323 7.86 16.47 21.38
C SER A 323 7.30 17.60 20.53
N ASN A 324 7.18 17.43 19.22
CA ASN A 324 6.78 18.49 18.30
C ASN A 324 5.41 18.24 17.66
N VAL A 325 5.09 16.98 17.35
CA VAL A 325 3.82 16.61 16.72
C VAL A 325 2.73 16.38 17.77
N MET A 326 3.02 15.59 18.81
CA MET A 326 2.09 15.26 19.90
C MET A 326 2.75 15.43 21.28
N PRO A 327 3.09 16.66 21.69
CA PRO A 327 3.66 16.89 23.01
C PRO A 327 2.65 16.56 24.13
N SER A 328 3.15 16.05 25.27
CA SER A 328 2.31 15.67 26.41
C SER A 328 1.62 16.86 27.10
N SER A 329 2.05 18.08 26.79
CA SER A 329 1.41 19.32 27.29
C SER A 329 0.12 19.67 26.56
N VAL A 330 -0.20 19.00 25.43
CA VAL A 330 -1.41 19.21 24.65
C VAL A 330 -2.33 18.01 24.81
N SER A 331 -3.56 18.27 25.23
CA SER A 331 -4.60 17.23 25.38
C SER A 331 -5.18 16.88 24.02
N ASP A 332 -4.55 15.93 23.31
CA ASP A 332 -5.01 15.37 22.05
C ASP A 332 -5.45 13.92 22.28
N ALA A 333 -6.72 13.62 22.03
CA ALA A 333 -7.29 12.28 22.26
C ALA A 333 -6.58 11.16 21.50
N ARG A 334 -5.90 11.48 20.39
CA ARG A 334 -5.16 10.51 19.59
C ARG A 334 -3.81 10.13 20.18
N ARG A 335 -3.30 10.92 21.15
CA ARG A 335 -1.93 10.73 21.65
C ARG A 335 -1.74 9.33 22.23
N ASP A 336 -2.60 8.96 23.18
CA ASP A 336 -2.50 7.68 23.88
C ASP A 336 -3.03 6.51 23.03
N ILE A 337 -3.69 6.80 21.90
CA ILE A 337 -4.05 5.84 20.87
C ILE A 337 -2.85 5.56 19.96
N ASN A 338 -2.12 6.59 19.55
CA ASN A 338 -0.99 6.48 18.62
C ASN A 338 0.30 5.98 19.28
N MET A 339 0.56 6.37 20.54
CA MET A 339 1.79 6.01 21.26
C MET A 339 1.57 5.99 22.77
N VAL A 340 2.30 5.13 23.47
CA VAL A 340 2.21 4.97 24.92
C VAL A 340 3.58 4.97 25.59
N SER A 341 3.68 5.65 26.73
CA SER A 341 4.85 5.65 27.62
C SER A 341 4.55 5.03 28.98
N SER A 342 3.27 4.74 29.24
CA SER A 342 2.77 4.09 30.46
C SER A 342 1.46 3.37 30.15
N TRP A 343 1.08 2.41 31.03
CA TRP A 343 -0.20 1.73 30.99
C TRP A 343 -0.72 1.62 32.44
N GLY A 344 -1.87 2.21 32.71
CA GLY A 344 -2.30 2.44 34.08
C GLY A 344 -1.26 3.28 34.86
N GLU A 345 -0.86 2.82 36.00
CA GLU A 345 0.15 3.50 36.87
C GLU A 345 1.61 3.09 36.51
N HIS A 346 1.81 2.12 35.63
CA HIS A 346 3.12 1.57 35.31
C HIS A 346 3.74 2.24 34.08
N LYS A 347 5.04 2.55 34.16
CA LYS A 347 5.81 3.14 33.06
C LYS A 347 6.54 2.07 32.25
N PHE A 348 6.49 2.21 30.94
CA PHE A 348 7.34 1.45 30.02
C PHE A 348 8.79 1.95 30.05
N SER A 349 9.73 1.10 29.66
CA SER A 349 11.15 1.48 29.51
C SER A 349 11.38 2.49 28.38
N THR A 350 10.49 2.54 27.43
CA THR A 350 10.51 3.45 26.26
C THR A 350 9.09 3.82 25.86
N THR A 351 8.96 4.73 24.87
CA THR A 351 7.66 4.99 24.23
C THR A 351 7.44 4.00 23.10
N TRP A 352 6.29 3.31 23.11
CA TRP A 352 5.87 2.34 22.13
C TRP A 352 4.83 2.92 21.17
N MET A 353 4.62 2.26 20.02
CA MET A 353 3.41 2.46 19.24
C MET A 353 2.21 2.03 20.08
N GLY A 354 1.12 2.81 20.02
CA GLY A 354 -0.01 2.67 20.93
C GLY A 354 -1.09 1.67 20.52
N PRO A 355 -2.21 1.65 21.26
CA PRO A 355 -3.33 0.73 21.05
C PRO A 355 -3.96 0.77 19.66
N LYS A 356 -3.73 1.83 18.87
CA LYS A 356 -4.13 1.89 17.46
C LYS A 356 -3.75 0.63 16.68
N PHE A 357 -2.58 0.05 16.99
CA PHE A 357 -1.98 -1.06 16.27
C PHE A 357 -2.11 -2.39 16.98
N TRP A 358 -2.53 -2.41 18.26
CA TRP A 358 -2.57 -3.62 19.05
C TRP A 358 -3.75 -4.51 18.67
N CYS A 359 -3.54 -5.83 18.75
CA CYS A 359 -4.58 -6.82 18.54
C CYS A 359 -4.72 -7.68 19.78
N PRO A 360 -5.86 -7.62 20.50
CA PRO A 360 -6.10 -8.49 21.65
C PRO A 360 -6.06 -9.97 21.28
N ASN A 361 -5.57 -10.82 22.20
CA ASN A 361 -5.57 -12.27 22.10
C ASN A 361 -4.89 -12.84 20.85
N MET A 362 -3.85 -12.16 20.34
CA MET A 362 -3.08 -12.71 19.23
C MET A 362 -2.29 -13.95 19.64
N TYR A 363 -2.04 -14.84 18.67
CA TYR A 363 -1.26 -16.06 18.86
C TYR A 363 0.07 -15.95 18.12
N THR A 364 1.18 -16.14 18.84
CA THR A 364 2.54 -15.85 18.32
C THR A 364 2.59 -14.43 17.72
N SER A 365 3.10 -14.25 16.51
CA SER A 365 3.13 -12.95 15.80
C SER A 365 1.91 -12.74 14.89
N HIS A 366 0.89 -13.61 14.96
CA HIS A 366 -0.24 -13.58 14.06
C HIS A 366 -1.40 -12.82 14.69
N ASP A 367 -1.93 -11.86 13.96
CA ASP A 367 -3.06 -11.03 14.37
C ASP A 367 -4.09 -10.88 13.25
N SER A 368 -5.28 -10.42 13.61
CA SER A 368 -6.40 -10.21 12.71
C SER A 368 -6.62 -8.77 12.30
N ASN A 369 -5.70 -7.84 12.61
CA ASN A 369 -5.85 -6.44 12.24
C ASN A 369 -5.93 -6.26 10.72
N ASN A 370 -6.92 -5.50 10.26
CA ASN A 370 -6.87 -4.99 8.88
C ASN A 370 -5.81 -3.89 8.78
N TYR A 371 -5.14 -3.79 7.64
CA TYR A 371 -4.39 -2.59 7.33
C TYR A 371 -5.35 -1.52 6.79
N LYS A 372 -5.49 -0.41 7.53
CA LYS A 372 -6.24 0.76 7.08
C LYS A 372 -5.38 1.53 6.08
N VAL A 373 -5.75 1.45 4.80
CA VAL A 373 -4.98 2.08 3.72
C VAL A 373 -5.47 3.49 3.46
N PHE A 374 -6.79 3.65 3.28
CA PHE A 374 -7.44 4.93 3.10
C PHE A 374 -8.69 5.03 3.96
N ARG A 375 -8.87 6.18 4.58
CA ARG A 375 -10.08 6.53 5.35
C ARG A 375 -10.45 7.98 5.14
N TYR A 376 -11.68 8.34 5.48
CA TYR A 376 -12.25 9.63 5.13
C TYR A 376 -11.53 10.83 5.78
N ALA A 377 -10.96 10.69 6.97
CA ALA A 377 -10.15 11.75 7.57
C ALA A 377 -8.91 12.14 6.71
N ASP A 378 -8.31 11.19 5.99
CA ASP A 378 -7.26 11.50 5.02
C ASP A 378 -7.81 12.39 3.89
N ALA A 379 -8.99 12.09 3.36
CA ALA A 379 -9.65 12.91 2.34
C ALA A 379 -9.94 14.34 2.86
N VAL A 380 -10.40 14.47 4.10
CA VAL A 380 -10.65 15.79 4.74
C VAL A 380 -9.35 16.60 4.87
N LEU A 381 -8.25 15.98 5.28
CA LEU A 381 -6.94 16.64 5.34
C LEU A 381 -6.39 16.98 3.95
N MET A 382 -6.67 16.16 2.95
CA MET A 382 -6.34 16.46 1.55
C MET A 382 -7.13 17.65 1.03
N MET A 383 -8.43 17.82 1.38
CA MET A 383 -9.20 19.03 1.07
C MET A 383 -8.58 20.27 1.70
N SER A 384 -8.17 20.19 2.96
CA SER A 384 -7.44 21.28 3.63
C SER A 384 -6.18 21.66 2.86
N GLU A 385 -5.41 20.67 2.41
CA GLU A 385 -4.17 20.91 1.66
C GLU A 385 -4.45 21.51 0.29
N CYS A 386 -5.40 20.99 -0.49
CA CYS A 386 -5.78 21.56 -1.79
C CYS A 386 -6.18 23.03 -1.66
N TYR A 387 -7.05 23.36 -0.70
CA TYR A 387 -7.42 24.76 -0.47
C TYR A 387 -6.26 25.65 -0.03
N CYS A 388 -5.33 25.11 0.77
CA CYS A 388 -4.12 25.82 1.15
C CYS A 388 -3.26 26.15 -0.08
N GLU A 389 -3.01 25.17 -0.97
CA GLU A 389 -2.19 25.37 -2.17
C GLU A 389 -2.86 26.30 -3.18
N MET A 390 -4.19 26.33 -3.22
CA MET A 390 -4.98 27.28 -4.02
C MET A 390 -5.12 28.67 -3.38
N GLY A 391 -4.50 28.93 -2.22
CA GLY A 391 -4.55 30.22 -1.50
C GLY A 391 -5.88 30.51 -0.80
N LYS A 392 -6.77 29.54 -0.67
CA LYS A 392 -8.09 29.64 -0.03
C LYS A 392 -8.00 29.25 1.45
N PHE A 393 -7.38 30.09 2.25
CA PHE A 393 -7.03 29.77 3.64
C PHE A 393 -8.24 29.56 4.57
N PRO A 394 -9.33 30.32 4.47
CA PRO A 394 -10.52 30.06 5.31
C PRO A 394 -11.08 28.65 5.11
N GLU A 395 -11.22 28.20 3.86
CA GLU A 395 -11.69 26.86 3.53
C GLU A 395 -10.72 25.78 3.98
N SER A 396 -9.42 26.02 3.79
CA SER A 396 -8.36 25.11 4.27
C SER A 396 -8.46 24.90 5.80
N ILE A 397 -8.62 25.99 6.57
CA ILE A 397 -8.75 25.94 8.02
C ILE A 397 -10.03 25.22 8.43
N MET A 398 -11.13 25.44 7.73
CA MET A 398 -12.41 24.76 8.00
C MET A 398 -12.26 23.22 7.98
N TYR A 399 -11.60 22.69 6.94
CA TYR A 399 -11.34 21.23 6.87
C TYR A 399 -10.31 20.76 7.87
N LEU A 400 -9.25 21.52 8.11
CA LEU A 400 -8.27 21.22 9.13
C LEU A 400 -8.91 21.12 10.53
N ASP A 401 -9.81 22.04 10.84
CA ASP A 401 -10.51 22.11 12.12
C ASP A 401 -11.50 20.96 12.34
N GLN A 402 -12.07 20.37 11.29
CA GLN A 402 -12.90 19.16 11.44
C GLN A 402 -12.11 18.03 12.10
N VAL A 403 -10.87 17.78 11.66
CA VAL A 403 -10.01 16.73 12.20
C VAL A 403 -9.56 17.08 13.63
N ARG A 404 -9.20 18.34 13.87
CA ARG A 404 -8.76 18.84 15.17
C ARG A 404 -9.84 18.73 16.24
N THR A 405 -11.03 19.24 15.94
CA THR A 405 -12.15 19.24 16.88
C THR A 405 -12.63 17.83 17.23
N ARG A 406 -12.60 16.90 16.27
CA ARG A 406 -12.84 15.47 16.54
C ARG A 406 -11.85 14.90 17.58
N ALA A 407 -10.61 15.36 17.55
CA ALA A 407 -9.56 14.96 18.50
C ALA A 407 -9.57 15.75 19.82
N GLY A 408 -10.56 16.61 20.05
CA GLY A 408 -10.69 17.44 21.24
C GLY A 408 -9.78 18.67 21.27
N LEU A 409 -9.18 19.04 20.12
CA LEU A 409 -8.34 20.23 20.00
C LEU A 409 -9.17 21.45 19.59
N SER A 410 -8.72 22.63 19.99
CA SER A 410 -9.34 23.89 19.61
C SER A 410 -9.14 24.19 18.13
N SER A 411 -10.13 24.82 17.51
CA SER A 411 -10.05 25.35 16.14
C SER A 411 -8.95 26.41 16.01
N TYR A 412 -8.37 26.50 14.80
CA TYR A 412 -7.50 27.62 14.46
C TYR A 412 -8.33 28.86 14.09
N GLY A 413 -7.86 30.03 14.48
CA GLY A 413 -8.52 31.28 14.10
C GLY A 413 -8.17 31.67 12.66
N SER A 414 -6.90 31.88 12.39
CA SER A 414 -6.39 32.29 11.06
C SER A 414 -4.91 32.03 10.93
N PHE A 415 -4.45 31.97 9.68
CA PHE A 415 -3.03 31.93 9.35
C PHE A 415 -2.64 33.14 8.50
N LYS A 416 -1.47 33.72 8.79
CA LYS A 416 -0.98 34.93 8.11
C LYS A 416 -0.24 34.64 6.81
N ASN A 417 0.25 33.38 6.64
CA ASN A 417 0.97 32.97 5.43
C ASN A 417 0.82 31.46 5.18
N ILE A 418 1.01 31.08 3.93
CA ILE A 418 0.88 29.73 3.43
C ILE A 418 1.86 28.76 4.10
N ALA A 419 3.09 29.16 4.38
CA ALA A 419 4.12 28.29 4.95
C ALA A 419 3.73 27.77 6.34
N LYS A 420 3.14 28.63 7.18
CA LYS A 420 2.64 28.24 8.50
C LYS A 420 1.44 27.31 8.41
N LEU A 421 0.53 27.59 7.49
CA LEU A 421 -0.64 26.73 7.29
C LEU A 421 -0.23 25.35 6.76
N ARG A 422 0.69 25.29 5.77
CA ARG A 422 1.29 24.02 5.32
C ARG A 422 1.92 23.21 6.44
N ASP A 423 2.70 23.86 7.32
CA ASP A 423 3.35 23.20 8.45
C ASP A 423 2.33 22.59 9.40
N GLU A 424 1.25 23.31 9.71
CA GLU A 424 0.19 22.76 10.58
C GLU A 424 -0.63 21.65 9.90
N ILE A 425 -0.92 21.73 8.61
CA ILE A 425 -1.53 20.63 7.86
C ILE A 425 -0.63 19.39 7.90
N ARG A 426 0.67 19.53 7.67
CA ARG A 426 1.65 18.44 7.73
C ARG A 426 1.73 17.80 9.11
N LYS A 427 1.63 18.59 10.17
CA LYS A 427 1.57 18.09 11.56
C LYS A 427 0.23 17.42 11.86
N GLU A 428 -0.88 17.97 11.37
CA GLU A 428 -2.19 17.36 11.59
C GLU A 428 -2.29 16.01 10.87
N ARG A 429 -1.77 15.91 9.64
CA ARG A 429 -1.63 14.62 8.94
C ARG A 429 -0.77 13.63 9.72
N ALA A 430 0.32 14.11 10.35
CA ALA A 430 1.17 13.29 11.19
C ALA A 430 0.46 12.78 12.46
N ARG A 431 -0.40 13.59 13.09
CA ARG A 431 -1.20 13.19 14.25
C ARG A 431 -2.25 12.15 13.89
N GLU A 432 -2.96 12.41 12.80
CA GLU A 432 -4.13 11.64 12.39
C GLU A 432 -3.75 10.30 11.74
N LEU A 433 -2.79 10.33 10.83
CA LEU A 433 -2.45 9.22 9.95
C LEU A 433 -1.17 8.46 10.38
N PHE A 434 -0.71 8.67 11.61
CA PHE A 434 0.49 8.00 12.12
C PHE A 434 0.41 6.48 11.97
N GLY A 435 1.40 5.89 11.27
CA GLY A 435 1.49 4.46 11.05
C GLY A 435 0.49 3.87 10.02
N GLU A 436 -0.16 4.70 9.21
CA GLU A 436 -1.15 4.27 8.20
C GLU A 436 -0.57 4.20 6.77
N PHE A 437 0.72 3.90 6.63
CA PHE A 437 1.40 3.71 5.33
C PHE A 437 1.44 4.96 4.44
N GLN A 438 1.29 6.18 5.01
CA GLN A 438 1.18 7.42 4.26
C GLN A 438 2.41 8.33 4.40
N ARG A 439 3.13 8.29 5.54
CA ARG A 439 4.08 9.36 5.88
C ARG A 439 5.19 9.54 4.87
N LYS A 440 5.86 8.47 4.42
CA LYS A 440 6.93 8.60 3.41
C LYS A 440 6.39 9.20 2.12
N TYR A 441 5.23 8.77 1.67
CA TYR A 441 4.60 9.28 0.44
C TYR A 441 4.26 10.77 0.54
N ASP A 442 3.74 11.21 1.67
CA ASP A 442 3.49 12.62 1.93
C ASP A 442 4.80 13.45 1.88
N LEU A 443 5.85 12.98 2.57
CA LEU A 443 7.14 13.67 2.61
C LEU A 443 7.81 13.71 1.22
N VAL A 444 7.70 12.66 0.42
CA VAL A 444 8.26 12.60 -0.94
C VAL A 444 7.51 13.55 -1.87
N ARG A 445 6.17 13.50 -1.90
CA ARG A 445 5.41 14.42 -2.76
C ARG A 445 5.52 15.90 -2.36
N TRP A 446 5.87 16.20 -1.10
CA TRP A 446 6.21 17.56 -0.64
C TRP A 446 7.67 17.94 -0.94
N GLY A 447 8.49 17.04 -1.48
CA GLY A 447 9.91 17.25 -1.77
C GLY A 447 10.78 17.45 -0.54
N ILE A 448 10.38 16.91 0.63
CA ILE A 448 11.05 17.14 1.91
C ILE A 448 11.47 15.86 2.64
N TRP A 449 11.27 14.68 2.03
CA TRP A 449 11.56 13.42 2.72
C TRP A 449 12.99 13.33 3.24
N TYR A 450 13.98 13.61 2.39
CA TYR A 450 15.39 13.55 2.77
C TYR A 450 15.71 14.51 3.91
N SER A 451 15.34 15.79 3.76
CA SER A 451 15.67 16.84 4.73
C SER A 451 14.98 16.60 6.09
N PHE A 452 13.70 16.24 6.08
CA PHE A 452 12.96 15.99 7.31
C PHE A 452 13.40 14.71 8.02
N THR A 453 13.64 13.63 7.29
CA THR A 453 14.13 12.39 7.88
C THR A 453 15.53 12.58 8.45
N ALA A 454 16.45 13.23 7.73
CA ALA A 454 17.78 13.52 8.23
C ALA A 454 17.79 14.45 9.47
N GLN A 455 16.83 15.38 9.54
CA GLN A 455 16.74 16.33 10.65
C GLN A 455 16.08 15.71 11.90
N TYR A 456 15.04 14.91 11.73
CA TYR A 456 14.14 14.52 12.82
C TYR A 456 14.19 13.04 13.19
N ASN A 457 14.71 12.16 12.34
CA ASN A 457 14.93 10.78 12.75
C ASN A 457 16.10 10.71 13.72
N THR A 458 15.98 9.83 14.72
CA THR A 458 16.98 9.70 15.80
C THR A 458 17.70 8.35 15.77
N TYR A 459 17.45 7.54 14.75
CA TYR A 459 18.09 6.23 14.63
C TYR A 459 19.40 6.33 13.85
N THR A 460 20.50 5.99 14.50
CA THR A 460 21.86 6.16 13.97
C THR A 460 22.05 5.53 12.60
N ASP A 461 21.60 4.29 12.41
CA ASP A 461 21.74 3.59 11.12
C ASP A 461 21.08 4.35 9.96
N ILE A 462 19.92 4.99 10.22
CA ILE A 462 19.23 5.80 9.21
C ILE A 462 20.06 7.04 8.90
N LEU A 463 20.54 7.76 9.93
CA LEU A 463 21.28 9.01 9.76
C LEU A 463 22.62 8.80 9.02
N GLU A 464 23.29 7.67 9.24
CA GLU A 464 24.54 7.33 8.56
C GLU A 464 24.34 6.93 7.10
N ASN A 465 23.23 6.25 6.79
CA ASN A 465 22.98 5.64 5.48
C ASN A 465 22.08 6.46 4.56
N ILE A 466 21.29 7.41 5.08
CA ILE A 466 20.33 8.17 4.28
C ILE A 466 21.01 8.93 3.12
N ARG A 467 20.44 8.80 1.93
CA ARG A 467 20.84 9.54 0.72
C ARG A 467 19.59 10.05 0.01
N PRO A 468 19.67 11.14 -0.75
CA PRO A 468 18.52 11.65 -1.51
C PRO A 468 17.86 10.61 -2.42
N CYS A 469 18.63 9.70 -3.04
CA CYS A 469 18.08 8.66 -3.91
C CYS A 469 17.12 7.69 -3.18
N HIS A 470 17.20 7.56 -1.86
CA HIS A 470 16.31 6.70 -1.09
C HIS A 470 14.87 7.25 -0.96
N GLU A 471 14.58 8.41 -1.54
CA GLU A 471 13.19 8.86 -1.74
C GLU A 471 12.37 7.79 -2.45
N TYR A 472 12.93 7.24 -3.53
CA TYR A 472 12.37 6.13 -4.27
C TYR A 472 13.24 4.88 -4.09
N TYR A 473 12.61 3.72 -4.20
CA TYR A 473 13.34 2.46 -4.21
C TYR A 473 13.99 2.23 -5.58
N PRO A 474 15.16 1.55 -5.63
CA PRO A 474 15.77 1.19 -6.91
C PRO A 474 14.92 0.16 -7.63
N ILE A 475 14.95 0.19 -8.96
CA ILE A 475 14.48 -0.92 -9.78
C ILE A 475 15.33 -2.14 -9.45
N PRO A 476 14.75 -3.32 -9.13
CA PRO A 476 15.53 -4.50 -8.84
C PRO A 476 16.45 -4.88 -10.02
N ASP A 477 17.72 -5.19 -9.78
CA ASP A 477 18.71 -5.47 -10.82
C ASP A 477 18.25 -6.54 -11.81
N GLN A 478 17.54 -7.56 -11.33
CA GLN A 478 16.98 -8.60 -12.19
C GLN A 478 16.01 -8.04 -13.23
N GLN A 479 15.28 -6.98 -12.91
CA GLN A 479 14.34 -6.32 -13.84
C GLN A 479 15.09 -5.43 -14.83
N VAL A 480 16.17 -4.80 -14.41
CA VAL A 480 17.06 -4.04 -15.27
C VAL A 480 17.65 -4.97 -16.36
N VAL A 481 18.15 -6.12 -15.95
CA VAL A 481 18.68 -7.13 -16.90
C VAL A 481 17.58 -7.69 -17.79
N ALA A 482 16.42 -8.06 -17.23
CA ALA A 482 15.30 -8.64 -17.98
C ALA A 482 14.73 -7.67 -19.03
N SER A 483 14.81 -6.36 -18.79
CA SER A 483 14.38 -5.32 -19.74
C SER A 483 15.36 -5.09 -20.89
N GLY A 484 16.48 -5.80 -20.96
CA GLY A 484 17.56 -5.52 -21.89
C GLY A 484 18.27 -4.19 -21.61
N TYR A 485 18.29 -3.78 -20.34
CA TYR A 485 18.85 -2.52 -19.85
C TYR A 485 18.10 -1.26 -20.31
N ASN A 486 16.82 -1.38 -20.71
CA ASN A 486 15.93 -0.24 -20.94
C ASN A 486 15.48 0.43 -19.61
N LEU A 487 15.66 -0.26 -18.49
CA LEU A 487 15.50 0.28 -17.14
C LEU A 487 16.89 0.56 -16.53
N ASP A 488 16.98 1.54 -15.67
CA ASP A 488 18.24 1.91 -15.00
C ASP A 488 18.03 2.39 -13.57
N ASN A 489 19.15 2.49 -12.84
CA ASN A 489 19.23 3.01 -11.47
C ASN A 489 20.25 4.16 -11.41
N ASN A 490 20.25 5.08 -12.37
CA ASN A 490 21.22 6.15 -12.47
C ASN A 490 21.23 7.07 -11.26
N GLU A 491 20.08 7.24 -10.57
CA GLU A 491 20.00 8.03 -9.34
C GLU A 491 20.82 7.40 -8.20
N TYR A 492 20.84 6.07 -8.10
CA TYR A 492 21.63 5.34 -7.09
C TYR A 492 23.12 5.37 -7.41
N LYS A 493 23.49 5.24 -8.68
CA LYS A 493 24.89 5.29 -9.14
C LYS A 493 25.58 6.61 -8.79
N LYS A 494 24.85 7.75 -8.73
CA LYS A 494 25.39 9.05 -8.31
C LYS A 494 25.94 9.03 -6.87
N TYR A 495 25.47 8.10 -6.04
CA TYR A 495 25.89 7.94 -4.64
C TYR A 495 26.80 6.73 -4.41
N GLY A 496 27.24 6.06 -5.49
CA GLY A 496 28.10 4.87 -5.42
C GLY A 496 27.36 3.61 -4.93
N LEU A 497 26.04 3.58 -5.10
CA LEU A 497 25.17 2.48 -4.72
C LEU A 497 24.70 1.66 -5.93
#